data_c68776384ff9f026cf493655239c6b23
#
_entry.id   c68776384ff9f026cf493655239c6b23
#
_cell.length_a   1.000
_cell.length_b   1.000
_cell.length_c   1.000
_cell.angle_alpha   90.00
_cell.angle_beta   90.00
_cell.angle_gamma   90.00
#
_symmetry.space_group_name_H-M   'P 1'
#
loop_
_entity.id
_entity.type
_entity.pdbx_description
1 polymer ?
#
loop_
_entity_poly.entity_id
_entity_poly.type
_entity_poly.pdbx_seq_one_letter_code
_entity_poly.pdbx_strand_id
1 'polypeptide(L)'
;THEMSMSAYDCAVMYKELQHYMRTKTRLGIPLLTSAEGIQGIIQNNCTLFPHALAQGSTFNPELIQQMTEAAGEEAKAIGIHQILSSVFDIARELRWGRIEETYGEDPYLIAEMGVAFIKGYQKHRITCMPKHFVAHGTPSGGLNCAGVSGGERELRSLYLYPFRKA
;
A
#
# COMPACT_ATOMS: atom_id res chain seq x y z
N THR A 1 -14.16 -6.93 -5.35
CA THR A 1 -15.06 -6.50 -6.43
C THR A 1 -16.38 -5.92 -5.93
N HIS A 2 -16.87 -6.29 -4.76
CA HIS A 2 -18.09 -5.68 -4.17
C HIS A 2 -17.84 -4.30 -3.55
N GLU A 3 -16.65 -4.03 -3.08
CA GLU A 3 -16.29 -2.74 -2.46
C GLU A 3 -16.48 -1.56 -3.41
N MET A 4 -16.15 -1.73 -4.69
CA MET A 4 -16.25 -0.67 -5.70
C MET A 4 -17.70 -0.26 -6.05
N SER A 5 -18.72 -1.00 -5.65
CA SER A 5 -20.13 -0.68 -5.93
C SER A 5 -20.81 0.07 -4.79
N MET A 6 -20.26 0.05 -3.59
CA MET A 6 -20.82 0.74 -2.43
C MET A 6 -20.30 2.18 -2.37
N SER A 7 -21.09 3.07 -1.77
CA SER A 7 -20.59 4.40 -1.42
C SER A 7 -19.64 4.34 -0.21
N ALA A 8 -18.78 5.35 -0.04
CA ALA A 8 -17.95 5.47 1.15
C ALA A 8 -18.79 5.47 2.44
N TYR A 9 -19.97 6.09 2.40
CA TYR A 9 -20.90 6.10 3.52
C TYR A 9 -21.44 4.70 3.85
N ASP A 10 -21.87 3.94 2.86
CA ASP A 10 -22.40 2.58 3.08
C ASP A 10 -21.31 1.64 3.60
N CYS A 11 -20.07 1.78 3.10
CA CYS A 11 -18.92 1.07 3.65
C CYS A 11 -18.67 1.40 5.12
N ALA A 12 -18.73 2.67 5.48
CA ALA A 12 -18.55 3.10 6.87
C ALA A 12 -19.64 2.51 7.79
N VAL A 13 -20.89 2.51 7.34
CA VAL A 13 -22.01 1.88 8.06
C VAL A 13 -21.78 0.39 8.22
N MET A 14 -21.44 -0.31 7.14
CA MET A 14 -21.16 -1.74 7.16
C MET A 14 -20.00 -2.09 8.13
N TYR A 15 -18.88 -1.37 8.06
CA TYR A 15 -17.76 -1.61 8.97
C TYR A 15 -18.13 -1.34 10.43
N LYS A 16 -18.94 -0.31 10.71
CA LYS A 16 -19.44 -0.04 12.06
C LYS A 16 -20.29 -1.20 12.60
N GLU A 17 -21.17 -1.75 11.79
CA GLU A 17 -22.01 -2.91 12.16
C GLU A 17 -21.16 -4.16 12.40
N LEU A 18 -20.18 -4.43 11.50
CA LEU A 18 -19.25 -5.54 11.66
C LEU A 18 -18.42 -5.41 12.96
N GLN A 19 -17.92 -4.22 13.26
CA GLN A 19 -17.19 -3.96 14.50
C GLN A 19 -18.08 -4.19 15.73
N HIS A 20 -19.34 -3.75 15.68
CA HIS A 20 -20.30 -4.01 16.76
C HIS A 20 -20.54 -5.50 16.93
N TYR A 21 -20.80 -6.23 15.84
CA TYR A 21 -20.99 -7.67 15.86
C TYR A 21 -19.77 -8.39 16.47
N MET A 22 -18.57 -8.06 16.00
CA MET A 22 -17.34 -8.68 16.50
C MET A 22 -17.16 -8.49 18.02
N ARG A 23 -17.43 -7.29 18.51
CA ARG A 23 -17.28 -6.98 19.95
C ARG A 23 -18.35 -7.63 20.82
N THR A 24 -19.57 -7.78 20.33
CA THR A 24 -20.71 -8.15 21.17
C THR A 24 -21.23 -9.57 20.93
N LYS A 25 -20.94 -10.15 19.76
CA LYS A 25 -21.51 -11.44 19.33
C LYS A 25 -20.47 -12.53 19.12
N THR A 26 -19.18 -12.22 19.21
CA THR A 26 -18.13 -13.25 19.12
C THR A 26 -17.58 -13.62 20.50
N ARG A 27 -17.03 -14.82 20.61
CA ARG A 27 -16.53 -15.36 21.87
C ARG A 27 -15.45 -14.50 22.54
N LEU A 28 -14.58 -13.89 21.74
CA LEU A 28 -13.43 -13.12 22.25
C LEU A 28 -13.66 -11.61 22.25
N GLY A 29 -14.68 -11.11 21.57
CA GLY A 29 -14.95 -9.68 21.48
C GLY A 29 -13.85 -8.86 20.77
N ILE A 30 -12.99 -9.52 19.97
CA ILE A 30 -11.86 -8.87 19.29
C ILE A 30 -12.40 -8.13 18.03
N PRO A 31 -12.15 -6.81 17.90
CA PRO A 31 -12.56 -6.07 16.71
C PRO A 31 -11.80 -6.49 15.46
N LEU A 32 -12.36 -6.20 14.29
CA LEU A 32 -11.71 -6.42 13.00
C LEU A 32 -10.59 -5.40 12.77
N LEU A 33 -9.51 -5.85 12.16
CA LEU A 33 -8.54 -5.01 11.47
C LEU A 33 -8.97 -4.89 10.00
N THR A 34 -9.70 -3.84 9.68
CA THR A 34 -10.17 -3.59 8.31
C THR A 34 -9.04 -3.05 7.46
N SER A 35 -8.90 -3.54 6.24
CA SER A 35 -7.80 -3.19 5.35
C SER A 35 -8.27 -2.85 3.94
N ALA A 36 -7.47 -2.04 3.23
CA ALA A 36 -7.63 -1.72 1.81
C ALA A 36 -6.26 -1.66 1.12
N GLU A 37 -6.21 -1.73 -0.20
CA GLU A 37 -4.95 -1.64 -0.95
C GLU A 37 -4.30 -0.27 -0.84
N GLY A 38 -5.01 0.79 -1.14
CA GLY A 38 -4.58 2.17 -0.87
C GLY A 38 -3.40 2.71 -1.67
N ILE A 39 -2.93 2.02 -2.72
CA ILE A 39 -1.75 2.43 -3.52
C ILE A 39 -1.96 3.81 -4.15
N GLN A 40 -3.16 4.06 -4.64
CA GLN A 40 -3.54 5.27 -5.36
C GLN A 40 -4.74 5.98 -4.70
N GLY A 41 -4.82 5.94 -3.38
CA GLY A 41 -5.99 6.34 -2.62
C GLY A 41 -6.95 5.17 -2.39
N ILE A 42 -8.08 5.44 -1.79
CA ILE A 42 -9.08 4.42 -1.47
C ILE A 42 -10.00 4.23 -2.69
N ILE A 43 -9.98 3.03 -3.27
CA ILE A 43 -10.81 2.68 -4.45
C ILE A 43 -12.26 2.43 -3.98
N GLN A 44 -12.96 3.52 -3.71
CA GLN A 44 -14.33 3.52 -3.23
C GLN A 44 -15.11 4.66 -3.88
N ASN A 45 -16.38 4.47 -4.16
CA ASN A 45 -17.23 5.57 -4.66
C ASN A 45 -17.20 6.74 -3.70
N ASN A 46 -17.03 7.93 -4.23
CA ASN A 46 -16.87 9.20 -3.52
C ASN A 46 -15.52 9.39 -2.79
N CYS A 47 -14.52 8.54 -3.03
CA CYS A 47 -13.15 8.77 -2.60
C CYS A 47 -12.27 9.29 -3.75
N THR A 48 -11.16 9.91 -3.39
CA THR A 48 -10.21 10.47 -4.35
C THR A 48 -9.27 9.39 -4.88
N LEU A 49 -9.19 9.29 -6.22
CA LEU A 49 -8.20 8.46 -6.89
C LEU A 49 -7.03 9.32 -7.38
N PHE A 50 -5.85 8.87 -7.07
CA PHE A 50 -4.59 9.46 -7.49
C PHE A 50 -3.94 8.61 -8.61
N PRO A 51 -2.93 9.12 -9.32
CA PRO A 51 -2.17 8.32 -10.28
C PRO A 51 -1.51 7.09 -9.65
N HIS A 52 -1.22 6.07 -10.46
CA HIS A 52 -0.46 4.89 -10.02
C HIS A 52 0.94 5.23 -9.52
N ALA A 53 1.54 4.35 -8.72
CA ALA A 53 2.82 4.58 -8.06
C ALA A 53 3.97 4.91 -9.04
N LEU A 54 4.01 4.33 -10.23
CA LEU A 54 5.01 4.67 -11.24
C LEU A 54 4.92 6.14 -11.67
N ALA A 55 3.71 6.66 -11.86
CA ALA A 55 3.50 8.08 -12.15
C ALA A 55 3.82 8.97 -10.93
N GLN A 56 3.49 8.50 -9.72
CA GLN A 56 3.88 9.17 -8.48
C GLN A 56 5.41 9.26 -8.38
N GLY A 57 6.14 8.17 -8.63
CA GLY A 57 7.61 8.11 -8.66
C GLY A 57 8.22 9.10 -9.66
N SER A 58 7.58 9.30 -10.81
CA SER A 58 8.02 10.24 -11.85
C SER A 58 7.97 11.71 -11.42
N THR A 59 7.34 12.03 -10.31
CA THR A 59 7.34 13.38 -9.73
C THR A 59 8.65 13.72 -9.04
N PHE A 60 9.42 12.74 -8.59
CA PHE A 60 10.60 12.89 -7.74
C PHE A 60 10.35 13.79 -6.50
N ASN A 61 9.11 13.80 -5.99
CA ASN A 61 8.66 14.69 -4.93
C ASN A 61 8.02 13.92 -3.76
N PRO A 62 8.81 13.50 -2.75
CA PRO A 62 8.29 12.79 -1.59
C PRO A 62 7.25 13.59 -0.79
N GLU A 63 7.41 14.92 -0.70
CA GLU A 63 6.46 15.77 0.03
C GLU A 63 5.06 15.72 -0.61
N LEU A 64 4.99 15.68 -1.94
CA LEU A 64 3.74 15.54 -2.67
C LEU A 64 3.08 14.19 -2.37
N ILE A 65 3.87 13.11 -2.31
CA ILE A 65 3.36 11.78 -1.97
C ILE A 65 2.83 11.74 -0.54
N GLN A 66 3.51 12.39 0.40
CA GLN A 66 3.01 12.48 1.76
C GLN A 66 1.68 13.25 1.82
N GLN A 67 1.54 14.38 1.15
CA GLN A 67 0.28 15.15 1.10
C GLN A 67 -0.85 14.32 0.47
N MET A 68 -0.58 13.61 -0.62
CA MET A 68 -1.52 12.70 -1.27
C MET A 68 -2.03 11.64 -0.28
N THR A 69 -1.13 11.00 0.45
CA THR A 69 -1.50 9.93 1.38
C THR A 69 -2.07 10.45 2.70
N GLU A 70 -1.82 11.70 3.06
CA GLU A 70 -2.56 12.39 4.13
C GLU A 70 -4.04 12.55 3.74
N ALA A 71 -4.35 13.02 2.54
CA ALA A 71 -5.72 13.13 2.06
C ALA A 71 -6.41 11.75 1.97
N ALA A 72 -5.74 10.76 1.38
CA ALA A 72 -6.25 9.40 1.32
C ALA A 72 -6.43 8.77 2.72
N GLY A 73 -5.57 9.11 3.66
CA GLY A 73 -5.63 8.65 5.05
C GLY A 73 -6.83 9.22 5.81
N GLU A 74 -7.19 10.47 5.55
CA GLU A 74 -8.40 11.07 6.09
C GLU A 74 -9.65 10.34 5.61
N GLU A 75 -9.74 10.08 4.30
CA GLU A 75 -10.84 9.30 3.70
C GLU A 75 -10.89 7.87 4.26
N ALA A 76 -9.76 7.18 4.31
CA ALA A 76 -9.65 5.82 4.86
C ALA A 76 -10.14 5.76 6.31
N LYS A 77 -9.73 6.71 7.13
CA LYS A 77 -10.15 6.80 8.53
C LYS A 77 -11.66 7.05 8.66
N ALA A 78 -12.21 7.92 7.83
CA ALA A 78 -13.65 8.22 7.82
C ALA A 78 -14.49 6.98 7.48
N ILE A 79 -14.01 6.13 6.58
CA ILE A 79 -14.65 4.86 6.20
C ILE A 79 -14.51 3.79 7.30
N GLY A 80 -13.47 3.89 8.14
CA GLY A 80 -13.18 2.89 9.17
C GLY A 80 -12.13 1.85 8.75
N ILE A 81 -11.24 2.19 7.83
CA ILE A 81 -10.07 1.41 7.45
C ILE A 81 -8.96 1.64 8.48
N HIS A 82 -8.28 0.59 8.90
CA HIS A 82 -7.21 0.61 9.90
C HIS A 82 -5.83 0.32 9.31
N GLN A 83 -5.79 -0.38 8.17
CA GLN A 83 -4.55 -0.80 7.54
C GLN A 83 -4.61 -0.62 6.02
N ILE A 84 -3.53 -0.13 5.47
CA ILE A 84 -3.28 -0.07 4.02
C ILE A 84 -2.27 -1.15 3.65
N LEU A 85 -2.62 -1.98 2.66
CA LEU A 85 -1.79 -3.09 2.16
C LEU A 85 -0.76 -2.60 1.13
N SER A 86 -0.13 -1.48 1.43
CA SER A 86 0.84 -0.71 0.63
C SER A 86 1.79 0.03 1.59
N SER A 87 2.91 0.57 1.17
CA SER A 87 3.43 0.85 -0.17
C SER A 87 4.14 -0.35 -0.80
N VAL A 88 4.24 -0.35 -2.15
CA VAL A 88 5.03 -1.35 -2.87
C VAL A 88 6.49 -0.90 -2.95
N PHE A 89 7.38 -1.67 -2.30
CA PHE A 89 8.81 -1.43 -2.21
C PHE A 89 9.63 -2.29 -3.18
N ASP A 90 8.94 -2.97 -4.08
CA ASP A 90 9.58 -3.74 -5.13
C ASP A 90 10.32 -2.83 -6.11
N ILE A 91 11.50 -3.30 -6.53
CA ILE A 91 12.35 -2.58 -7.49
C ILE A 91 12.05 -3.13 -8.90
N ALA A 92 11.66 -2.25 -9.82
CA ALA A 92 11.20 -2.58 -11.17
C ALA A 92 12.36 -2.98 -12.10
N ARG A 93 13.08 -4.06 -11.80
CA ARG A 93 14.22 -4.53 -12.62
C ARG A 93 13.83 -5.58 -13.67
N GLU A 94 12.73 -6.27 -13.48
CA GLU A 94 12.17 -7.23 -14.45
C GLU A 94 10.95 -6.60 -15.13
N LEU A 95 11.18 -5.93 -16.25
CA LEU A 95 10.17 -5.12 -16.94
C LEU A 95 9.01 -5.94 -17.55
N ARG A 96 9.15 -7.25 -17.63
CA ARG A 96 8.06 -8.15 -18.08
C ARG A 96 7.09 -8.48 -16.94
N TRP A 97 7.42 -8.10 -15.70
CA TRP A 97 6.53 -8.32 -14.57
C TRP A 97 5.28 -7.43 -14.68
N GLY A 98 4.09 -8.03 -14.60
CA GLY A 98 2.80 -7.35 -14.85
C GLY A 98 2.35 -6.37 -13.78
N ARG A 99 3.18 -6.10 -12.72
CA ARG A 99 2.86 -5.19 -11.62
C ARG A 99 3.86 -4.03 -11.49
N ILE A 100 4.56 -3.72 -12.57
CA ILE A 100 5.55 -2.62 -12.61
C ILE A 100 4.92 -1.27 -12.23
N GLU A 101 3.69 -1.01 -12.65
CA GLU A 101 2.97 0.24 -12.37
C GLU A 101 2.68 0.47 -10.88
N GLU A 102 2.73 -0.57 -10.06
CA GLU A 102 2.58 -0.47 -8.60
C GLU A 102 3.85 0.03 -7.90
N THR A 103 4.99 0.07 -8.61
CA THR A 103 6.30 0.46 -8.08
C THR A 103 6.60 1.94 -8.33
N TYR A 104 7.52 2.52 -7.55
CA TYR A 104 8.04 3.87 -7.82
C TYR A 104 9.18 3.88 -8.85
N GLY A 105 9.51 2.74 -9.47
CA GLY A 105 10.54 2.62 -10.51
C GLY A 105 11.67 1.66 -10.16
N GLU A 106 12.87 1.93 -10.71
CA GLU A 106 14.02 1.04 -10.64
C GLU A 106 15.05 1.40 -9.56
N ASP A 107 15.00 2.63 -9.06
CA ASP A 107 15.99 3.16 -8.12
C ASP A 107 15.58 2.86 -6.66
N PRO A 108 16.38 2.11 -5.89
CA PRO A 108 16.05 1.75 -4.52
C PRO A 108 16.01 2.98 -3.58
N TYR A 109 16.78 4.03 -3.87
CA TYR A 109 16.75 5.26 -3.08
C TYR A 109 15.44 6.00 -3.29
N LEU A 110 15.04 6.21 -4.55
CA LEU A 110 13.75 6.83 -4.88
C LEU A 110 12.58 6.06 -4.25
N ILE A 111 12.57 4.74 -4.39
CA ILE A 111 11.54 3.88 -3.80
C ILE A 111 11.49 4.07 -2.28
N ALA A 112 12.65 4.14 -1.62
CA ALA A 112 12.72 4.35 -0.18
C ALA A 112 12.14 5.70 0.25
N GLU A 113 12.53 6.79 -0.40
CA GLU A 113 12.06 8.14 -0.05
C GLU A 113 10.56 8.29 -0.31
N MET A 114 10.07 7.83 -1.47
CA MET A 114 8.64 7.86 -1.80
C MET A 114 7.82 6.97 -0.86
N GLY A 115 8.29 5.75 -0.59
CA GLY A 115 7.61 4.80 0.28
C GLY A 115 7.55 5.26 1.74
N VAL A 116 8.62 5.87 2.26
CA VAL A 116 8.62 6.46 3.61
C VAL A 116 7.64 7.63 3.69
N ALA A 117 7.60 8.50 2.67
CA ALA A 117 6.66 9.61 2.59
C ALA A 117 5.20 9.10 2.55
N PHE A 118 4.94 8.07 1.75
CA PHE A 118 3.65 7.39 1.67
C PHE A 118 3.19 6.89 3.06
N ILE A 119 4.05 6.18 3.76
CA ILE A 119 3.74 5.63 5.10
C ILE A 119 3.46 6.76 6.09
N LYS A 120 4.29 7.80 6.11
CA LYS A 120 4.12 8.95 7.02
C LYS A 120 2.77 9.64 6.83
N GLY A 121 2.29 9.78 5.59
CA GLY A 121 1.00 10.40 5.31
C GLY A 121 -0.15 9.62 5.95
N TYR A 122 -0.26 8.33 5.71
CA TYR A 122 -1.29 7.48 6.31
C TYR A 122 -1.18 7.42 7.84
N GLN A 123 0.04 7.35 8.38
CA GLN A 123 0.27 7.28 9.82
C GLN A 123 -0.20 8.53 10.59
N LYS A 124 -0.27 9.70 9.96
CA LYS A 124 -0.88 10.90 10.57
C LYS A 124 -2.33 10.66 10.99
N HIS A 125 -3.02 9.77 10.29
CA HIS A 125 -4.40 9.36 10.59
C HIS A 125 -4.49 8.07 11.44
N ARG A 126 -3.35 7.59 11.97
CA ARG A 126 -3.24 6.33 12.75
C ARG A 126 -3.62 5.08 11.93
N ILE A 127 -3.38 5.12 10.64
CA ILE A 127 -3.55 3.98 9.75
C ILE A 127 -2.19 3.31 9.59
N THR A 128 -2.14 2.00 9.79
CA THR A 128 -0.93 1.22 9.58
C THR A 128 -0.73 0.96 8.09
N CYS A 129 0.54 0.87 7.67
CA CYS A 129 0.89 0.49 6.31
C CYS A 129 1.62 -0.85 6.32
N MET A 130 1.48 -1.60 5.24
CA MET A 130 2.18 -2.87 5.03
C MET A 130 3.10 -2.75 3.82
N PRO A 131 4.37 -2.33 4.02
CA PRO A 131 5.36 -2.34 2.93
C PRO A 131 5.48 -3.73 2.33
N LYS A 132 5.39 -3.82 1.00
CA LYS A 132 5.37 -5.09 0.28
C LYS A 132 6.18 -5.01 -1.00
N HIS A 133 6.63 -6.13 -1.57
CA HIS A 133 6.54 -7.51 -1.05
C HIS A 133 7.91 -7.93 -0.51
N PHE A 134 7.99 -8.28 0.72
CA PHE A 134 9.26 -8.65 1.36
C PHE A 134 9.71 -10.05 0.91
N VAL A 135 10.80 -10.20 0.13
CA VAL A 135 11.65 -9.21 -0.53
C VAL A 135 11.98 -9.66 -1.97
N ALA A 136 12.25 -8.70 -2.86
CA ALA A 136 12.65 -8.93 -4.25
C ALA A 136 11.55 -9.48 -5.19
N HIS A 137 10.29 -9.41 -4.82
CA HIS A 137 9.16 -9.91 -5.61
C HIS A 137 9.03 -9.24 -6.99
N GLY A 138 9.52 -8.00 -7.15
CA GLY A 138 9.52 -7.25 -8.42
C GLY A 138 10.56 -7.70 -9.46
N THR A 139 11.30 -8.78 -9.19
CA THR A 139 12.26 -9.38 -10.14
C THR A 139 12.05 -10.89 -10.32
N PRO A 140 10.80 -11.34 -10.61
CA PRO A 140 10.54 -12.76 -10.76
C PRO A 140 11.15 -13.31 -12.05
N SER A 141 11.60 -14.54 -12.04
CA SER A 141 12.16 -15.22 -13.21
C SER A 141 11.17 -15.19 -14.37
N GLY A 142 11.62 -14.67 -15.51
CA GLY A 142 10.82 -14.56 -16.73
C GLY A 142 9.65 -13.58 -16.66
N GLY A 143 9.59 -12.71 -15.65
CA GLY A 143 8.48 -11.79 -15.43
C GLY A 143 7.19 -12.44 -14.89
N LEU A 144 7.24 -13.72 -14.60
CA LEU A 144 6.06 -14.47 -14.13
C LEU A 144 5.79 -14.15 -12.65
N ASN A 145 4.63 -13.57 -12.38
CA ASN A 145 4.24 -13.23 -11.00
C ASN A 145 4.35 -14.45 -10.07
N CYS A 146 4.97 -14.26 -8.90
CA CYS A 146 5.25 -15.31 -7.92
C CYS A 146 6.31 -16.36 -8.34
N ALA A 147 7.00 -16.20 -9.47
CA ALA A 147 8.13 -17.05 -9.79
C ALA A 147 9.33 -16.78 -8.86
N GLY A 148 10.24 -17.74 -8.77
CA GLY A 148 11.46 -17.60 -7.97
C GLY A 148 12.32 -16.43 -8.43
N VAL A 149 13.07 -15.86 -7.49
CA VAL A 149 14.02 -14.78 -7.73
C VAL A 149 15.44 -15.35 -7.67
N SER A 150 16.26 -15.02 -8.68
CA SER A 150 17.69 -15.35 -8.69
C SER A 150 18.48 -14.20 -8.07
N GLY A 151 19.37 -14.49 -7.13
CA GLY A 151 20.24 -13.49 -6.51
C GLY A 151 20.92 -14.02 -5.25
N GLY A 152 22.09 -13.48 -4.96
CA GLY A 152 22.82 -13.81 -3.75
C GLY A 152 22.43 -12.93 -2.56
N GLU A 153 22.78 -13.35 -1.35
CA GLU A 153 22.49 -12.61 -0.12
C GLU A 153 23.02 -11.17 -0.15
N ARG A 154 24.19 -10.94 -0.75
CA ARG A 154 24.76 -9.60 -0.89
C ARG A 154 23.83 -8.68 -1.71
N GLU A 155 23.30 -9.16 -2.82
CA GLU A 155 22.38 -8.39 -3.66
C GLU A 155 21.07 -8.13 -2.93
N LEU A 156 20.50 -9.12 -2.25
CA LEU A 156 19.29 -8.96 -1.44
C LEU A 156 19.48 -7.88 -0.38
N ARG A 157 20.60 -7.89 0.33
CA ARG A 157 20.88 -6.93 1.41
C ARG A 157 21.18 -5.51 0.92
N SER A 158 21.95 -5.39 -0.18
CA SER A 158 22.40 -4.08 -0.66
C SER A 158 21.37 -3.37 -1.53
N LEU A 159 20.50 -4.10 -2.20
CA LEU A 159 19.53 -3.54 -3.16
C LEU A 159 18.10 -3.67 -2.64
N TYR A 160 17.59 -4.89 -2.51
CA TYR A 160 16.16 -5.13 -2.26
C TYR A 160 15.72 -4.86 -0.83
N LEU A 161 16.59 -5.05 0.15
CA LEU A 161 16.29 -4.73 1.55
C LEU A 161 16.47 -3.24 1.88
N TYR A 162 17.11 -2.47 1.01
CA TYR A 162 17.39 -1.07 1.30
C TYR A 162 16.12 -0.24 1.56
N PRO A 163 15.07 -0.29 0.71
CA PRO A 163 13.84 0.45 0.97
C PRO A 163 13.16 0.04 2.28
N PHE A 164 13.10 -1.24 2.59
CA PHE A 164 12.49 -1.75 3.83
C PHE A 164 13.26 -1.33 5.10
N ARG A 165 14.58 -1.16 5.00
CA ARG A 165 15.39 -0.69 6.13
C ARG A 165 15.22 0.80 6.42
N LYS A 166 14.72 1.56 5.46
CA LYS A 166 14.43 2.99 5.61
C LYS A 166 13.05 3.24 6.21
N ALA A 167 12.09 2.34 5.97
CA ALA A 167 10.74 2.40 6.52
C ALA A 167 10.69 1.88 7.96
#